data_83e45b13783e856545c678667bbdb0b0
#
_entry.id   83e45b13783e856545c678667bbdb0b0
#
_cell.length_a   1.000
_cell.length_b   1.000
_cell.length_c   1.000
_cell.angle_alpha   90.00
_cell.angle_beta   90.00
_cell.angle_gamma   90.00
#
_symmetry.space_group_name_H-M   'P 1'
#
loop_
_entity.id
_entity.type
_entity.pdbx_description
1 polymer ?
#
loop_
_entity_poly.entity_id
_entity_poly.type
_entity_poly.pdbx_seq_one_letter_code
_entity_poly.pdbx_strand_id
1 'polypeptide(L)'
;MRRLVLLRHGRTAWNDTGRAQGHADVPLDDVGEAQAKAVAPAIAALDPVALWSSDLARAAATARAVGAECGLAPVLDPRLREFDVGPHRTGLTSDEYADAHPREHAALVAGDIGAIPGRETTEELLARYLPALTSYADSLGEGETGVLVSHGAALRVGVPAFLGWGDAPGEGLGVLANCGWVELTHSASVWTGGEARWRMDAWNRVAP
;
A
#
# COMPACT_ATOMS: atom_id res chain seq x y z
N MET A 1 -12.81 5.39 -19.22
CA MET A 1 -12.01 5.77 -18.03
C MET A 1 -11.78 4.52 -17.18
N ARG A 2 -10.53 4.15 -16.87
CA ARG A 2 -10.19 3.04 -15.97
C ARG A 2 -9.96 3.59 -14.56
N ARG A 3 -10.26 2.82 -13.53
CA ARG A 3 -10.04 3.20 -12.13
C ARG A 3 -9.21 2.14 -11.41
N LEU A 4 -8.26 2.58 -10.58
CA LEU A 4 -7.50 1.73 -9.69
C LEU A 4 -7.62 2.25 -8.25
N VAL A 5 -8.07 1.39 -7.35
CA VAL A 5 -8.24 1.66 -5.93
C VAL A 5 -7.14 0.93 -5.16
N LEU A 6 -6.34 1.66 -4.40
CA LEU A 6 -5.19 1.12 -3.67
C LEU A 6 -5.47 1.25 -2.18
N LEU A 7 -5.78 0.13 -1.54
CA LEU A 7 -6.26 0.04 -0.15
C LEU A 7 -5.12 -0.41 0.77
N ARG A 8 -4.91 0.31 1.87
CA ARG A 8 -4.06 -0.16 2.96
C ARG A 8 -4.80 -1.21 3.79
N HIS A 9 -4.10 -2.25 4.23
CA HIS A 9 -4.64 -3.26 5.15
C HIS A 9 -5.21 -2.68 6.45
N GLY A 10 -6.10 -3.41 7.11
CA GLY A 10 -6.66 -3.11 8.42
C GLY A 10 -5.62 -3.14 9.55
N ARG A 11 -5.98 -2.66 10.75
CA ARG A 11 -5.07 -2.59 11.90
C ARG A 11 -4.54 -3.97 12.32
N THR A 12 -3.31 -3.99 12.77
CA THR A 12 -2.69 -5.12 13.50
C THR A 12 -2.31 -4.66 14.91
N ALA A 13 -2.09 -5.57 15.84
CA ALA A 13 -1.57 -5.24 17.17
C ALA A 13 -0.22 -4.48 17.11
N TRP A 14 0.57 -4.70 16.07
CA TRP A 14 1.83 -3.97 15.87
C TRP A 14 1.62 -2.54 15.34
N ASN A 15 0.53 -2.27 14.62
CA ASN A 15 0.15 -0.89 14.30
C ASN A 15 -0.24 -0.11 15.55
N ASP A 16 -1.02 -0.75 16.44
CA ASP A 16 -1.49 -0.15 17.69
C ASP A 16 -0.32 0.22 18.64
N THR A 17 0.70 -0.63 18.69
CA THR A 17 1.88 -0.45 19.56
C THR A 17 3.06 0.25 18.84
N GLY A 18 2.91 0.71 17.60
CA GLY A 18 3.97 1.41 16.85
C GLY A 18 5.17 0.54 16.47
N ARG A 19 4.99 -0.79 16.40
CA ARG A 19 6.06 -1.73 16.01
C ARG A 19 6.21 -1.85 14.52
N ALA A 20 7.45 -1.86 14.04
CA ALA A 20 7.76 -2.05 12.63
C ALA A 20 7.48 -3.50 12.21
N GLN A 21 6.70 -3.69 11.14
CA GLN A 21 6.25 -5.01 10.70
C GLN A 21 7.10 -5.57 9.55
N GLY A 22 7.37 -4.75 8.54
CA GLY A 22 8.04 -5.23 7.33
C GLY A 22 7.37 -6.48 6.77
N HIS A 23 8.16 -7.51 6.53
CA HIS A 23 7.69 -8.81 6.06
C HIS A 23 7.25 -9.78 7.18
N ALA A 24 7.30 -9.38 8.46
CA ALA A 24 6.69 -10.19 9.52
C ALA A 24 5.19 -10.38 9.25
N ASP A 25 4.74 -11.63 9.34
CA ASP A 25 3.38 -12.00 8.97
C ASP A 25 2.40 -11.85 10.15
N VAL A 26 2.27 -10.61 10.62
CA VAL A 26 1.37 -10.22 11.71
C VAL A 26 -0.06 -10.14 11.19
N PRO A 27 -1.03 -10.87 11.78
CA PRO A 27 -2.43 -10.83 11.35
C PRO A 27 -3.12 -9.53 11.76
N LEU A 28 -4.32 -9.30 11.23
CA LEU A 28 -5.23 -8.27 11.74
C LEU A 28 -5.57 -8.56 13.21
N ASP A 29 -5.77 -7.49 13.98
CA ASP A 29 -6.44 -7.57 15.27
C ASP A 29 -7.96 -7.40 15.11
N ASP A 30 -8.73 -7.52 16.20
CA ASP A 30 -10.18 -7.42 16.18
C ASP A 30 -10.67 -6.08 15.56
N VAL A 31 -9.93 -4.98 15.82
CA VAL A 31 -10.24 -3.68 15.23
C VAL A 31 -9.95 -3.67 13.73
N GLY A 32 -8.84 -4.26 13.31
CA GLY A 32 -8.50 -4.39 11.89
C GLY A 32 -9.48 -5.24 11.11
N GLU A 33 -9.99 -6.32 11.71
CA GLU A 33 -11.06 -7.12 11.11
C GLU A 33 -12.36 -6.32 10.97
N ALA A 34 -12.73 -5.53 11.99
CA ALA A 34 -13.87 -4.65 11.93
C ALA A 34 -13.69 -3.56 10.86
N GLN A 35 -12.49 -2.96 10.77
CA GLN A 35 -12.15 -1.97 9.73
C GLN A 35 -12.28 -2.56 8.32
N ALA A 36 -11.77 -3.79 8.11
CA ALA A 36 -11.85 -4.46 6.81
C ALA A 36 -13.30 -4.73 6.39
N LYS A 37 -14.15 -5.13 7.34
CA LYS A 37 -15.60 -5.31 7.10
C LYS A 37 -16.30 -3.97 6.84
N ALA A 38 -15.92 -2.91 7.54
CA ALA A 38 -16.54 -1.59 7.40
C ALA A 38 -16.19 -0.91 6.07
N VAL A 39 -14.97 -1.10 5.55
CA VAL A 39 -14.55 -0.52 4.27
C VAL A 39 -15.12 -1.27 3.06
N ALA A 40 -15.41 -2.55 3.20
CA ALA A 40 -15.81 -3.42 2.09
C ALA A 40 -17.04 -2.91 1.30
N PRO A 41 -18.14 -2.43 1.91
CA PRO A 41 -19.26 -1.87 1.15
C PRO A 41 -18.90 -0.61 0.35
N ALA A 42 -18.01 0.26 0.88
CA ALA A 42 -17.57 1.46 0.17
C ALA A 42 -16.72 1.12 -1.06
N ILE A 43 -15.91 0.07 -0.96
CA ILE A 43 -15.13 -0.43 -2.10
C ILE A 43 -16.03 -1.15 -3.10
N ALA A 44 -16.98 -1.98 -2.63
CA ALA A 44 -17.94 -2.68 -3.49
C ALA A 44 -18.81 -1.70 -4.30
N ALA A 45 -19.19 -0.57 -3.75
CA ALA A 45 -19.93 0.48 -4.43
C ALA A 45 -19.20 1.09 -5.65
N LEU A 46 -17.89 0.81 -5.80
CA LEU A 46 -17.09 1.22 -6.97
C LEU A 46 -17.14 0.17 -8.11
N ASP A 47 -17.91 -0.90 -7.92
CA ASP A 47 -18.15 -2.00 -8.87
C ASP A 47 -16.83 -2.60 -9.44
N PRO A 48 -15.93 -3.11 -8.57
CA PRO A 48 -14.66 -3.65 -9.02
C PRO A 48 -14.85 -4.98 -9.76
N VAL A 49 -14.06 -5.16 -10.83
CA VAL A 49 -14.02 -6.40 -11.62
C VAL A 49 -12.79 -7.26 -11.31
N ALA A 50 -11.81 -6.72 -10.58
CA ALA A 50 -10.57 -7.40 -10.24
C ALA A 50 -10.08 -7.00 -8.84
N LEU A 51 -9.48 -7.96 -8.13
CA LEU A 51 -8.97 -7.79 -6.77
C LEU A 51 -7.62 -8.47 -6.62
N TRP A 52 -6.58 -7.68 -6.31
CA TRP A 52 -5.23 -8.13 -6.04
C TRP A 52 -4.83 -7.78 -4.61
N SER A 53 -3.90 -8.53 -4.05
CA SER A 53 -3.43 -8.28 -2.69
C SER A 53 -1.99 -8.72 -2.49
N SER A 54 -1.27 -8.01 -1.63
CA SER A 54 -0.11 -8.60 -0.97
C SER A 54 -0.51 -9.92 -0.29
N ASP A 55 0.40 -10.88 -0.30
CA ASP A 55 0.22 -12.21 0.29
C ASP A 55 0.39 -12.22 1.83
N LEU A 56 0.87 -11.13 2.44
CA LEU A 56 0.97 -11.01 3.89
C LEU A 56 -0.42 -11.08 4.55
N ALA A 57 -0.54 -11.84 5.64
CA ALA A 57 -1.80 -12.22 6.28
C ALA A 57 -2.76 -11.04 6.49
N ARG A 58 -2.26 -9.88 6.96
CA ARG A 58 -3.04 -8.65 7.18
C ARG A 58 -3.67 -8.10 5.90
N ALA A 59 -2.92 -8.07 4.80
CA ALA A 59 -3.42 -7.59 3.51
C ALA A 59 -4.38 -8.60 2.89
N ALA A 60 -4.00 -9.88 2.90
CA ALA A 60 -4.84 -10.97 2.39
C ALA A 60 -6.17 -11.10 3.15
N ALA A 61 -6.18 -10.89 4.47
CA ALA A 61 -7.41 -10.88 5.26
C ALA A 61 -8.31 -9.69 4.91
N THR A 62 -7.72 -8.49 4.76
CA THR A 62 -8.45 -7.29 4.31
C THR A 62 -9.03 -7.50 2.91
N ALA A 63 -8.25 -8.06 1.98
CA ALA A 63 -8.71 -8.35 0.62
C ALA A 63 -9.84 -9.39 0.60
N ARG A 64 -9.78 -10.42 1.46
CA ARG A 64 -10.88 -11.40 1.58
C ARG A 64 -12.18 -10.76 2.05
N ALA A 65 -12.13 -9.83 3.01
CA ALA A 65 -13.31 -9.10 3.47
C ALA A 65 -13.93 -8.26 2.34
N VAL A 66 -13.11 -7.53 1.58
CA VAL A 66 -13.56 -6.78 0.39
C VAL A 66 -14.10 -7.74 -0.68
N GLY A 67 -13.39 -8.83 -0.95
CA GLY A 67 -13.77 -9.81 -1.97
C GLY A 67 -15.10 -10.50 -1.65
N ALA A 68 -15.40 -10.76 -0.39
CA ALA A 68 -16.69 -11.31 0.04
C ALA A 68 -17.86 -10.39 -0.31
N GLU A 69 -17.68 -9.06 -0.20
CA GLU A 69 -18.71 -8.08 -0.55
C GLU A 69 -18.83 -7.88 -2.08
N CYS A 70 -17.72 -7.96 -2.81
CA CYS A 70 -17.68 -7.76 -4.26
C CYS A 70 -17.96 -9.04 -5.08
N GLY A 71 -18.01 -10.23 -4.44
CA GLY A 71 -18.06 -11.52 -5.16
C GLY A 71 -16.75 -11.88 -5.87
N LEU A 72 -15.60 -11.35 -5.42
CA LEU A 72 -14.29 -11.54 -6.04
C LEU A 72 -13.34 -12.33 -5.15
N ALA A 73 -12.57 -13.24 -5.74
CA ALA A 73 -11.44 -13.87 -5.05
C ALA A 73 -10.16 -13.03 -5.24
N PRO A 74 -9.43 -12.69 -4.16
CA PRO A 74 -8.19 -11.93 -4.32
C PRO A 74 -7.08 -12.79 -4.93
N VAL A 75 -6.36 -12.23 -5.91
CA VAL A 75 -5.11 -12.78 -6.43
C VAL A 75 -3.97 -12.28 -5.55
N LEU A 76 -3.24 -13.19 -4.91
CA LEU A 76 -2.14 -12.85 -4.00
C LEU A 76 -0.82 -12.71 -4.77
N ASP A 77 -0.08 -11.64 -4.49
CA ASP A 77 1.19 -11.34 -5.12
C ASP A 77 2.23 -10.84 -4.11
N PRO A 78 3.33 -11.56 -3.88
CA PRO A 78 4.40 -11.14 -2.96
C PRO A 78 5.11 -9.85 -3.39
N ARG A 79 5.03 -9.44 -4.65
CA ARG A 79 5.58 -8.18 -5.13
C ARG A 79 4.88 -6.96 -4.51
N LEU A 80 3.67 -7.14 -3.94
CA LEU A 80 2.88 -6.08 -3.28
C LEU A 80 3.15 -5.96 -1.78
N ARG A 81 4.11 -6.71 -1.22
CA ARG A 81 4.50 -6.62 0.19
C ARG A 81 5.00 -5.24 0.57
N GLU A 82 4.96 -4.96 1.87
CA GLU A 82 5.57 -3.78 2.50
C GLU A 82 7.10 -3.79 2.31
N PHE A 83 7.77 -2.69 2.64
CA PHE A 83 9.22 -2.70 2.79
C PHE A 83 9.66 -3.83 3.73
N ASP A 84 10.71 -4.56 3.37
CA ASP A 84 11.46 -5.31 4.38
C ASP A 84 12.24 -4.31 5.23
N VAL A 85 11.90 -4.24 6.52
CA VAL A 85 12.51 -3.28 7.44
C VAL A 85 13.81 -3.81 8.05
N GLY A 86 14.23 -5.01 7.66
CA GLY A 86 15.40 -5.69 8.16
C GLY A 86 15.19 -6.38 9.52
N PRO A 87 16.05 -7.36 9.86
CA PRO A 87 15.89 -8.20 11.04
C PRO A 87 16.03 -7.41 12.35
N HIS A 88 16.88 -6.40 12.38
CA HIS A 88 17.15 -5.62 13.59
C HIS A 88 15.99 -4.68 13.98
N ARG A 89 15.15 -4.27 13.02
CA ARG A 89 14.01 -3.37 13.28
C ARG A 89 12.69 -4.11 13.42
N THR A 90 12.57 -5.29 12.85
CA THR A 90 11.32 -6.07 12.87
C THR A 90 10.86 -6.31 14.31
N GLY A 91 9.62 -5.90 14.63
CA GLY A 91 9.01 -6.06 15.96
C GLY A 91 9.38 -4.99 16.99
N LEU A 92 10.28 -4.06 16.68
CA LEU A 92 10.66 -2.97 17.57
C LEU A 92 9.86 -1.69 17.29
N THR A 93 9.58 -0.93 18.36
CA THR A 93 9.16 0.47 18.24
C THR A 93 10.35 1.34 17.81
N SER A 94 10.11 2.62 17.49
CA SER A 94 11.19 3.53 17.13
C SER A 94 12.19 3.73 18.30
N ASP A 95 11.68 3.85 19.52
CA ASP A 95 12.51 4.07 20.72
C ASP A 95 13.32 2.82 21.07
N GLU A 96 12.68 1.64 21.07
CA GLU A 96 13.37 0.36 21.25
C GLU A 96 14.48 0.14 20.21
N TYR A 97 14.23 0.54 18.95
CA TYR A 97 15.22 0.46 17.89
C TYR A 97 16.36 1.46 18.07
N ALA A 98 16.06 2.69 18.50
CA ALA A 98 17.07 3.70 18.80
C ALA A 98 17.99 3.26 19.94
N ASP A 99 17.45 2.63 20.98
CA ASP A 99 18.22 2.13 22.13
C ASP A 99 19.07 0.91 21.74
N ALA A 100 18.52 -0.05 21.00
CA ALA A 100 19.23 -1.28 20.63
C ALA A 100 20.24 -1.09 19.49
N HIS A 101 19.92 -0.21 18.52
CA HIS A 101 20.68 0.01 17.28
C HIS A 101 20.86 1.50 16.97
N PRO A 102 21.52 2.31 17.82
CA PRO A 102 21.55 3.77 17.71
C PRO A 102 22.17 4.27 16.40
N ARG A 103 23.16 3.55 15.83
CA ARG A 103 23.78 3.93 14.56
C ARG A 103 22.83 3.72 13.39
N GLU A 104 22.12 2.59 13.37
CA GLU A 104 21.14 2.28 12.32
C GLU A 104 19.92 3.21 12.40
N HIS A 105 19.46 3.52 13.62
CA HIS A 105 18.41 4.51 13.83
C HIS A 105 18.82 5.91 13.34
N ALA A 106 20.05 6.34 13.61
CA ALA A 106 20.58 7.61 13.11
C ALA A 106 20.63 7.62 11.56
N ALA A 107 21.05 6.53 10.91
CA ALA A 107 21.04 6.39 9.46
C ALA A 107 19.61 6.45 8.91
N LEU A 108 18.64 5.78 9.57
CA LEU A 108 17.23 5.84 9.20
C LEU A 108 16.67 7.27 9.22
N VAL A 109 16.96 8.03 10.30
CA VAL A 109 16.53 9.43 10.45
C VAL A 109 17.18 10.34 9.41
N ALA A 110 18.44 10.05 9.04
CA ALA A 110 19.17 10.78 8.00
C ALA A 110 18.75 10.42 6.56
N GLY A 111 17.88 9.40 6.39
CA GLY A 111 17.49 8.90 5.07
C GLY A 111 18.53 7.99 4.40
N ASP A 112 19.62 7.63 5.11
CA ASP A 112 20.65 6.71 4.63
C ASP A 112 20.21 5.24 4.82
N ILE A 113 19.21 4.85 4.05
CA ILE A 113 18.56 3.54 4.16
C ILE A 113 19.51 2.39 3.78
N GLY A 114 20.42 2.64 2.82
CA GLY A 114 21.40 1.63 2.39
C GLY A 114 22.41 1.22 3.46
N ALA A 115 22.57 2.04 4.52
CA ALA A 115 23.44 1.71 5.65
C ALA A 115 22.81 0.74 6.67
N ILE A 116 21.52 0.37 6.51
CA ILE A 116 20.80 -0.50 7.45
C ILE A 116 20.85 -1.94 6.97
N PRO A 117 21.52 -2.86 7.71
CA PRO A 117 21.69 -4.24 7.28
C PRO A 117 20.36 -4.98 7.07
N GLY A 118 20.21 -5.62 5.91
CA GLY A 118 19.05 -6.45 5.58
C GLY A 118 17.73 -5.69 5.40
N ARG A 119 17.78 -4.35 5.38
CA ARG A 119 16.63 -3.52 5.03
C ARG A 119 16.54 -3.35 3.52
N GLU A 120 15.34 -3.47 2.99
CA GLU A 120 15.04 -3.15 1.60
C GLU A 120 15.15 -1.64 1.33
N THR A 121 15.83 -1.25 0.28
CA THR A 121 15.90 0.13 -0.19
C THR A 121 14.65 0.53 -0.96
N THR A 122 14.46 1.82 -1.18
CA THR A 122 13.37 2.33 -2.02
C THR A 122 13.47 1.81 -3.45
N GLU A 123 14.69 1.73 -3.99
CA GLU A 123 14.93 1.23 -5.34
C GLU A 123 14.56 -0.25 -5.47
N GLU A 124 14.95 -1.10 -4.51
CA GLU A 124 14.60 -2.51 -4.48
C GLU A 124 13.08 -2.72 -4.36
N LEU A 125 12.40 -1.96 -3.49
CA LEU A 125 10.94 -2.00 -3.41
C LEU A 125 10.32 -1.63 -4.76
N LEU A 126 10.72 -0.51 -5.37
CA LEU A 126 10.17 -0.06 -6.64
C LEU A 126 10.44 -1.04 -7.78
N ALA A 127 11.59 -1.71 -7.78
CA ALA A 127 11.93 -2.72 -8.78
C ALA A 127 10.96 -3.92 -8.81
N ARG A 128 10.36 -4.28 -7.67
CA ARG A 128 9.31 -5.32 -7.62
C ARG A 128 7.89 -4.77 -7.68
N TYR A 129 7.65 -3.62 -7.08
CA TYR A 129 6.29 -3.07 -6.88
C TYR A 129 5.74 -2.42 -8.16
N LEU A 130 6.54 -1.60 -8.86
CA LEU A 130 6.07 -0.90 -10.06
C LEU A 130 5.67 -1.82 -11.21
N PRO A 131 6.45 -2.87 -11.56
CA PRO A 131 6.01 -3.80 -12.60
C PRO A 131 4.70 -4.51 -12.25
N ALA A 132 4.48 -4.85 -10.97
CA ALA A 132 3.22 -5.44 -10.53
C ALA A 132 2.06 -4.44 -10.67
N LEU A 133 2.20 -3.22 -10.13
CA LEU A 133 1.19 -2.18 -10.19
C LEU A 133 0.84 -1.82 -11.64
N THR A 134 1.84 -1.66 -12.51
CA THR A 134 1.66 -1.39 -13.94
C THR A 134 0.90 -2.52 -14.63
N SER A 135 1.31 -3.77 -14.39
CA SER A 135 0.64 -4.94 -14.97
C SER A 135 -0.84 -5.02 -14.61
N TYR A 136 -1.18 -4.72 -13.35
CA TYR A 136 -2.57 -4.71 -12.90
C TYR A 136 -3.36 -3.54 -13.48
N ALA A 137 -2.76 -2.35 -13.52
CA ALA A 137 -3.37 -1.18 -14.13
C ALA A 137 -3.66 -1.38 -15.63
N ASP A 138 -2.74 -2.04 -16.34
CA ASP A 138 -2.85 -2.32 -17.77
C ASP A 138 -3.83 -3.46 -18.09
N SER A 139 -4.10 -4.35 -17.15
CA SER A 139 -5.09 -5.43 -17.31
C SER A 139 -6.54 -4.94 -17.28
N LEU A 140 -6.79 -3.71 -16.81
CA LEU A 140 -8.13 -3.13 -16.75
C LEU A 140 -8.59 -2.62 -18.10
N GLY A 141 -9.80 -3.00 -18.51
CA GLY A 141 -10.49 -2.45 -19.68
C GLY A 141 -11.12 -1.08 -19.42
N GLU A 142 -11.58 -0.44 -20.49
CA GLU A 142 -12.33 0.82 -20.38
C GLU A 142 -13.62 0.63 -19.58
N GLY A 143 -13.83 1.52 -18.60
CA GLY A 143 -14.97 1.49 -17.68
C GLY A 143 -14.72 0.65 -16.44
N GLU A 144 -13.65 -0.13 -16.38
CA GLU A 144 -13.40 -1.07 -15.31
C GLU A 144 -12.70 -0.44 -14.09
N THR A 145 -13.01 -0.98 -12.92
CA THR A 145 -12.36 -0.67 -11.64
C THR A 145 -11.59 -1.90 -11.14
N GLY A 146 -10.33 -1.73 -10.78
CA GLY A 146 -9.54 -2.73 -10.07
C GLY A 146 -9.25 -2.29 -8.64
N VAL A 147 -9.13 -3.24 -7.72
CA VAL A 147 -8.75 -3.01 -6.32
C VAL A 147 -7.46 -3.74 -6.01
N LEU A 148 -6.55 -3.08 -5.32
CA LEU A 148 -5.28 -3.62 -4.87
C LEU A 148 -5.10 -3.35 -3.38
N VAL A 149 -4.93 -4.42 -2.58
CA VAL A 149 -4.69 -4.29 -1.13
C VAL A 149 -3.20 -4.45 -0.83
N SER A 150 -2.62 -3.44 -0.17
CA SER A 150 -1.20 -3.38 0.13
C SER A 150 -0.94 -2.68 1.47
N HIS A 151 0.18 -1.97 1.60
CA HIS A 151 0.71 -1.47 2.86
C HIS A 151 1.00 0.03 2.82
N GLY A 152 1.16 0.62 4.00
CA GLY A 152 1.24 2.08 4.13
C GLY A 152 2.46 2.71 3.46
N ALA A 153 3.66 2.20 3.73
CA ALA A 153 4.88 2.79 3.18
C ALA A 153 5.08 2.40 1.70
N ALA A 154 4.74 1.15 1.32
CA ALA A 154 4.81 0.72 -0.08
C ALA A 154 3.88 1.55 -0.97
N LEU A 155 2.65 1.85 -0.53
CA LEU A 155 1.73 2.73 -1.26
C LEU A 155 2.24 4.18 -1.31
N ARG A 156 2.78 4.70 -0.20
CA ARG A 156 3.29 6.07 -0.12
C ARG A 156 4.46 6.33 -1.08
N VAL A 157 5.22 5.31 -1.41
CA VAL A 157 6.34 5.38 -2.35
C VAL A 157 5.92 4.93 -3.75
N GLY A 158 5.18 3.84 -3.85
CA GLY A 158 4.81 3.22 -5.13
C GLY A 158 3.83 4.06 -5.95
N VAL A 159 2.83 4.70 -5.32
CA VAL A 159 1.83 5.51 -6.03
C VAL A 159 2.46 6.72 -6.73
N PRO A 160 3.24 7.57 -6.04
CA PRO A 160 3.89 8.68 -6.72
C PRO A 160 4.86 8.24 -7.81
N ALA A 161 5.64 7.18 -7.58
CA ALA A 161 6.54 6.65 -8.59
C ALA A 161 5.77 6.15 -9.84
N PHE A 162 4.63 5.46 -9.64
CA PHE A 162 3.73 5.05 -10.73
C PHE A 162 3.17 6.24 -11.51
N LEU A 163 2.90 7.37 -10.85
CA LEU A 163 2.41 8.61 -11.47
C LEU A 163 3.54 9.45 -12.10
N GLY A 164 4.80 9.05 -11.94
CA GLY A 164 5.94 9.78 -12.51
C GLY A 164 6.24 11.10 -11.79
N TRP A 165 5.96 11.21 -10.49
CA TRP A 165 6.12 12.48 -9.74
C TRP A 165 7.56 12.81 -9.33
N GLY A 166 8.57 12.06 -9.78
CA GLY A 166 10.00 12.36 -9.54
C GLY A 166 10.58 11.70 -8.28
N ASP A 167 11.75 12.15 -7.81
CA ASP A 167 12.63 11.39 -6.94
C ASP A 167 12.30 11.40 -5.44
N ALA A 168 11.46 12.32 -4.95
CA ALA A 168 11.06 12.39 -3.53
C ALA A 168 9.53 12.45 -3.34
N PRO A 169 8.76 11.60 -4.00
CA PRO A 169 7.32 11.79 -4.12
C PRO A 169 6.53 11.54 -2.84
N GLY A 170 7.06 10.73 -1.91
CA GLY A 170 6.35 10.37 -0.68
C GLY A 170 6.39 11.41 0.44
N GLU A 171 7.27 12.40 0.36
CA GLU A 171 7.47 13.40 1.43
C GLU A 171 6.26 14.33 1.60
N GLY A 172 5.58 14.66 0.50
CA GLY A 172 4.38 15.51 0.51
C GLY A 172 3.08 14.79 0.87
N LEU A 173 3.10 13.46 1.02
CA LEU A 173 1.91 12.67 1.31
C LEU A 173 1.83 12.28 2.79
N GLY A 174 0.67 12.51 3.39
CA GLY A 174 0.36 12.04 4.74
C GLY A 174 0.32 10.51 4.84
N VAL A 175 0.34 9.99 6.06
CA VAL A 175 0.21 8.55 6.31
C VAL A 175 -1.20 8.09 5.94
N LEU A 176 -1.31 7.01 5.19
CA LEU A 176 -2.59 6.32 4.96
C LEU A 176 -3.09 5.69 6.27
N ALA A 177 -4.34 5.92 6.61
CA ALA A 177 -5.01 5.22 7.71
C ALA A 177 -5.12 3.71 7.41
N ASN A 178 -5.26 2.87 8.44
CA ASN A 178 -5.65 1.48 8.23
C ASN A 178 -7.02 1.44 7.53
N CYS A 179 -7.17 0.63 6.49
CA CYS A 179 -8.30 0.65 5.57
C CYS A 179 -8.58 2.00 4.89
N GLY A 180 -7.61 2.94 4.90
CA GLY A 180 -7.63 4.10 4.03
C GLY A 180 -7.18 3.72 2.62
N TRP A 181 -7.72 4.41 1.61
CA TRP A 181 -7.41 4.10 0.21
C TRP A 181 -7.07 5.32 -0.64
N VAL A 182 -6.43 5.05 -1.76
CA VAL A 182 -6.11 5.98 -2.83
C VAL A 182 -7.00 5.66 -4.03
N GLU A 183 -7.49 6.68 -4.72
CA GLU A 183 -8.19 6.51 -5.99
C GLU A 183 -7.35 7.10 -7.12
N LEU A 184 -7.08 6.27 -8.12
CA LEU A 184 -6.42 6.67 -9.35
C LEU A 184 -7.39 6.48 -10.52
N THR A 185 -7.39 7.42 -11.46
CA THR A 185 -8.12 7.28 -12.72
C THR A 185 -7.20 7.48 -13.92
N HIS A 186 -7.45 6.70 -14.97
CA HIS A 186 -6.78 6.82 -16.26
C HIS A 186 -7.76 7.38 -17.27
N SER A 187 -7.52 8.60 -17.72
CA SER A 187 -8.38 9.28 -18.69
C SER A 187 -7.62 10.37 -19.44
N ALA A 188 -8.09 10.66 -20.65
CA ALA A 188 -7.67 11.84 -21.38
C ALA A 188 -8.25 13.12 -20.76
N SER A 189 -7.52 14.22 -20.82
CA SER A 189 -7.99 15.53 -20.39
C SER A 189 -7.38 16.63 -21.26
N VAL A 190 -7.97 17.83 -21.21
CA VAL A 190 -7.41 19.01 -21.88
C VAL A 190 -6.03 19.38 -21.33
N TRP A 191 -5.77 19.09 -20.05
CA TRP A 191 -4.49 19.37 -19.40
C TRP A 191 -3.36 18.41 -19.80
N THR A 192 -3.71 17.26 -20.37
CA THR A 192 -2.76 16.27 -20.90
C THR A 192 -2.63 16.34 -22.43
N GLY A 193 -3.16 17.38 -23.06
CA GLY A 193 -3.15 17.47 -24.52
C GLY A 193 -3.99 16.40 -25.22
N GLY A 194 -4.97 15.81 -24.52
CA GLY A 194 -5.81 14.74 -25.03
C GLY A 194 -5.23 13.32 -24.80
N GLU A 195 -4.01 13.18 -24.29
CA GLU A 195 -3.47 11.88 -23.93
C GLU A 195 -4.11 11.34 -22.66
N ALA A 196 -4.40 10.06 -22.63
CA ALA A 196 -4.86 9.38 -21.42
C ALA A 196 -3.66 9.11 -20.49
N ARG A 197 -3.76 9.55 -19.22
CA ARG A 197 -2.75 9.35 -18.20
C ARG A 197 -3.41 8.99 -16.88
N TRP A 198 -2.67 8.27 -16.02
CA TRP A 198 -3.07 8.06 -14.63
C TRP A 198 -2.92 9.36 -13.85
N ARG A 199 -3.92 9.63 -13.00
CA ARG A 199 -3.89 10.74 -12.04
C ARG A 199 -4.47 10.29 -10.71
N MET A 200 -4.09 10.94 -9.63
CA MET A 200 -4.64 10.72 -8.30
C MET A 200 -5.84 11.64 -8.10
N ASP A 201 -7.01 11.06 -7.86
CA ASP A 201 -8.24 11.80 -7.55
C ASP A 201 -8.45 11.93 -6.03
N ALA A 202 -7.91 11.00 -5.24
CA ALA A 202 -7.97 11.07 -3.78
C ALA A 202 -6.80 10.33 -3.13
N TRP A 203 -6.36 10.85 -1.97
CA TRP A 203 -5.39 10.23 -1.07
C TRP A 203 -5.99 10.09 0.32
N ASN A 204 -5.89 8.89 0.91
CA ASN A 204 -6.35 8.59 2.26
C ASN A 204 -7.87 8.81 2.48
N ARG A 205 -8.70 8.36 1.54
CA ARG A 205 -10.13 8.21 1.81
C ARG A 205 -10.34 7.14 2.87
N VAL A 206 -11.35 7.34 3.69
CA VAL A 206 -11.77 6.39 4.73
C VAL A 206 -13.29 6.17 4.61
N ALA A 207 -13.75 4.98 5.02
CA ALA A 207 -15.18 4.75 5.12
C ALA A 207 -15.79 5.66 6.18
N PRO A 208 -17.05 6.10 6.00
CA PRO A 208 -17.76 6.95 6.96
C PRO A 208 -18.00 6.25 8.29
#